data_f8f91cbca899082408916dd34816a75e
#
_entry.id   f8f91cbca899082408916dd34816a75e
#
_cell.length_a   1.000
_cell.length_b   1.000
_cell.length_c   1.000
_cell.angle_alpha   90.00
_cell.angle_beta   90.00
_cell.angle_gamma   90.00
#
_symmetry.space_group_name_H-M   'P 1'
#
loop_
_entity.id
_entity.type
_entity.pdbx_description
1 polymer ?
#
loop_
_entity_poly.entity_id
_entity_poly.type
_entity_poly.pdbx_seq_one_letter_code
_entity_poly.pdbx_strand_id
1 'polypeptide(L)'
;MTTFVNLTPHCITLNDGTQFPSAGVARVSNSFTDFDRNGVCDVTFGDIVGLPNTQNGVLYIVSALVLSAAKAAGRTDCVAPATGHPDCVRKDGFIVSVPGFVR
;
A
#
# COMPACT_ATOMS: atom_id res chain seq x y z
N MET A 1 1.66 8.02 -20.38
CA MET A 1 1.88 6.62 -19.93
C MET A 1 2.13 6.61 -18.44
N THR A 2 1.52 5.69 -17.73
CA THR A 2 1.68 5.59 -16.28
C THR A 2 2.82 4.64 -15.93
N THR A 3 3.70 5.09 -15.05
CA THR A 3 4.79 4.26 -14.52
C THR A 3 4.46 3.87 -13.08
N PHE A 4 4.57 2.59 -12.77
CA PHE A 4 4.38 2.08 -11.41
C PHE A 4 5.74 1.83 -10.76
N VAL A 5 5.88 2.29 -9.53
CA VAL A 5 7.07 2.02 -8.70
C VAL A 5 6.61 1.24 -7.48
N ASN A 6 7.11 0.01 -7.33
CA ASN A 6 6.71 -0.87 -6.23
C ASN A 6 7.57 -0.58 -4.99
N LEU A 7 6.96 0.04 -4.00
CA LEU A 7 7.58 0.37 -2.71
C LEU A 7 7.08 -0.57 -1.59
N THR A 8 6.81 -1.82 -1.94
CA THR A 8 6.54 -2.89 -0.98
C THR A 8 7.73 -3.85 -0.94
N PRO A 9 7.89 -4.67 0.12
CA PRO A 9 9.04 -5.57 0.21
C PRO A 9 8.97 -6.80 -0.72
N HIS A 10 7.87 -6.96 -1.46
CA HIS A 10 7.62 -8.16 -2.28
C HIS A 10 7.37 -7.78 -3.73
N CYS A 11 7.74 -8.69 -4.64
CA CYS A 11 7.32 -8.59 -6.04
C CYS A 11 5.79 -8.77 -6.11
N ILE A 12 5.13 -7.92 -6.88
CA ILE A 12 3.67 -7.97 -7.06
C ILE A 12 3.38 -8.52 -8.45
N THR A 13 2.54 -9.55 -8.52
CA THR A 13 2.13 -10.19 -9.76
C THR A 13 0.65 -9.90 -10.01
N LEU A 14 0.33 -9.41 -11.21
CA LEU A 14 -1.04 -9.24 -11.66
C LEU A 14 -1.59 -10.54 -12.25
N ASN A 15 -2.91 -10.65 -12.31
CA ASN A 15 -3.56 -11.86 -12.83
C ASN A 15 -3.20 -12.16 -14.30
N ASP A 16 -2.77 -11.16 -15.06
CA ASP A 16 -2.31 -11.32 -16.45
C ASP A 16 -0.84 -11.74 -16.57
N GLY A 17 -0.14 -11.90 -15.44
CA GLY A 17 1.26 -12.28 -15.41
C GLY A 17 2.24 -11.11 -15.31
N THR A 18 1.77 -9.86 -15.39
CA THR A 18 2.64 -8.70 -15.21
C THR A 18 3.24 -8.70 -13.82
N GLN A 19 4.55 -8.42 -13.71
CA GLN A 19 5.25 -8.41 -12.44
C GLN A 19 5.87 -7.04 -12.18
N PHE A 20 5.80 -6.62 -10.91
CA PHE A 20 6.42 -5.40 -10.43
C PHE A 20 7.40 -5.76 -9.32
N PRO A 21 8.71 -5.89 -9.63
CA PRO A 21 9.70 -6.16 -8.59
C PRO A 21 9.80 -5.02 -7.59
N SER A 22 10.17 -5.33 -6.36
CA SER A 22 10.37 -4.31 -5.34
C SER A 22 11.49 -3.35 -5.74
N ALA A 23 11.22 -2.05 -5.68
CA ALA A 23 12.19 -0.98 -5.95
C ALA A 23 12.62 -0.27 -4.66
N GLY A 24 12.05 -0.64 -3.52
CA GLY A 24 12.30 -0.04 -2.23
C GLY A 24 11.13 -0.36 -1.31
N VAL A 25 11.11 0.26 -0.15
CA VAL A 25 10.02 0.05 0.82
C VAL A 25 9.64 1.38 1.43
N ALA A 26 8.36 1.77 1.26
CA ALA A 26 7.79 2.89 1.99
C ALA A 26 7.22 2.38 3.32
N ARG A 27 7.48 3.09 4.40
CA ARG A 27 7.05 2.73 5.74
C ARG A 27 6.42 3.91 6.43
N VAL A 28 5.50 3.63 7.35
CA VAL A 28 4.90 4.64 8.22
C VAL A 28 4.91 4.11 9.65
N SER A 29 5.25 4.97 10.60
CA SER A 29 5.16 4.64 12.01
C SER A 29 3.76 4.95 12.51
N ASN A 30 3.28 4.14 13.44
CA ASN A 30 1.98 4.32 14.09
C ASN A 30 2.18 4.68 15.55
N SER A 31 1.30 5.52 16.06
CA SER A 31 1.16 5.77 17.50
C SER A 31 -0.28 5.51 17.89
N PHE A 32 -0.49 5.08 19.12
CA PHE A 32 -1.81 4.81 19.65
C PHE A 32 -2.06 5.73 20.83
N THR A 33 -3.30 6.21 20.94
CA THR A 33 -3.73 6.90 22.15
C THR A 33 -3.92 5.88 23.27
N ASP A 34 -4.09 6.35 24.51
CA ASP A 34 -4.46 5.46 25.60
C ASP A 34 -5.84 4.86 25.35
N PHE A 35 -6.07 3.66 25.87
CA PHE A 35 -7.40 3.04 25.79
C PHE A 35 -8.37 3.79 26.69
N ASP A 36 -9.58 4.02 26.17
CA ASP A 36 -10.67 4.57 26.98
C ASP A 36 -11.27 3.47 27.87
N ARG A 37 -12.32 3.82 28.63
CA ARG A 37 -12.96 2.87 29.54
C ARG A 37 -13.62 1.69 28.84
N ASN A 38 -13.89 1.82 27.53
CA ASN A 38 -14.48 0.75 26.72
C ASN A 38 -13.42 -0.13 26.05
N GLY A 39 -12.14 0.15 26.27
CA GLY A 39 -11.04 -0.59 25.66
C GLY A 39 -10.74 -0.17 24.22
N VAL A 40 -11.09 1.06 23.85
CA VAL A 40 -10.88 1.59 22.49
C VAL A 40 -9.83 2.68 22.53
N CYS A 41 -8.92 2.64 21.57
CA CYS A 41 -7.95 3.70 21.34
C CYS A 41 -7.98 4.14 19.87
N ASP A 42 -7.40 5.29 19.60
CA ASP A 42 -7.24 5.80 18.26
C ASP A 42 -5.81 5.55 17.77
N VAL A 43 -5.66 5.29 16.47
CA VAL A 43 -4.36 5.18 15.83
C VAL A 43 -4.04 6.49 15.13
N THR A 44 -2.80 6.96 15.30
CA THR A 44 -2.28 8.12 14.58
C THR A 44 -1.08 7.70 13.76
N PHE A 45 -0.90 8.32 12.60
CA PHE A 45 0.21 8.01 11.71
C PHE A 45 1.29 9.05 11.86
N GLY A 46 2.56 8.58 11.91
CA GLY A 46 3.73 9.45 11.82
C GLY A 46 4.06 9.77 10.36
N ASP A 47 5.28 10.25 10.15
CA ASP A 47 5.77 10.56 8.80
C ASP A 47 5.97 9.29 8.00
N ILE A 48 5.72 9.38 6.68
CA ILE A 48 6.00 8.29 5.75
C ILE A 48 7.46 8.39 5.32
N VAL A 49 8.21 7.31 5.52
CA VAL A 49 9.61 7.22 5.15
C VAL A 49 9.75 6.37 3.90
N GLY A 50 10.56 6.81 2.95
CA GLY A 50 10.83 6.05 1.73
C GLY A 50 9.83 6.30 0.60
N LEU A 51 8.92 7.26 0.76
CA LEU A 51 8.00 7.64 -0.30
C LEU A 51 8.54 8.88 -1.01
N PRO A 52 8.93 8.76 -2.29
CA PRO A 52 9.48 9.90 -3.04
C PRO A 52 8.44 11.00 -3.26
N ASN A 53 8.92 12.17 -3.67
CA ASN A 53 8.04 13.26 -4.07
C ASN A 53 7.22 12.89 -5.30
N THR A 54 6.04 13.50 -5.41
CA THR A 54 5.14 13.30 -6.54
C THR A 54 5.84 13.63 -7.86
N GLN A 55 5.68 12.74 -8.84
CA GLN A 55 6.18 12.93 -10.20
C GLN A 55 5.08 12.68 -11.21
N ASN A 56 5.08 13.43 -12.31
CA ASN A 56 4.11 13.25 -13.38
C ASN A 56 4.14 11.84 -13.95
N GLY A 57 2.97 11.21 -14.04
CA GLY A 57 2.83 9.89 -14.64
C GLY A 57 3.35 8.74 -13.80
N VAL A 58 3.70 8.98 -12.53
CA VAL A 58 4.20 7.94 -11.62
C VAL A 58 3.17 7.65 -10.54
N LEU A 59 2.83 6.36 -10.38
CA LEU A 59 2.04 5.86 -9.26
C LEU A 59 2.92 4.96 -8.39
N TYR A 60 2.90 5.19 -7.10
CA TYR A 60 3.66 4.41 -6.14
C TYR A 60 2.79 3.33 -5.53
N ILE A 61 3.26 2.09 -5.62
CA ILE A 61 2.57 0.95 -5.02
C ILE A 61 3.08 0.80 -3.59
N VAL A 62 2.17 0.87 -2.63
CA VAL A 62 2.50 0.82 -1.21
C VAL A 62 1.58 -0.17 -0.49
N SER A 63 1.89 -0.49 0.76
CA SER A 63 1.00 -1.30 1.58
C SER A 63 -0.30 -0.56 1.89
N ALA A 64 -1.33 -1.29 2.28
CA ALA A 64 -2.62 -0.69 2.62
C ALA A 64 -2.48 0.34 3.76
N LEU A 65 -1.62 0.06 4.73
CA LEU A 65 -1.37 0.97 5.85
C LEU A 65 -0.72 2.27 5.37
N VAL A 66 0.30 2.17 4.52
CA VAL A 66 0.98 3.34 3.95
C VAL A 66 0.02 4.11 3.04
N LEU A 67 -0.83 3.41 2.28
CA LEU A 67 -1.84 4.07 1.46
C LEU A 67 -2.77 4.93 2.29
N SER A 68 -3.27 4.41 3.41
CA SER A 68 -4.14 5.15 4.31
C SER A 68 -3.45 6.41 4.86
N ALA A 69 -2.20 6.29 5.27
CA ALA A 69 -1.40 7.42 5.76
C ALA A 69 -1.14 8.45 4.66
N ALA A 70 -0.85 8.00 3.44
CA ALA A 70 -0.61 8.88 2.29
C ALA A 70 -1.86 9.67 1.92
N LYS A 71 -3.03 9.03 1.94
CA LYS A 71 -4.30 9.71 1.68
C LYS A 71 -4.59 10.76 2.75
N ALA A 72 -4.33 10.44 4.01
CA ALA A 72 -4.50 11.40 5.11
C ALA A 72 -3.55 12.60 4.97
N ALA A 73 -2.39 12.40 4.35
CA ALA A 73 -1.42 13.46 4.07
C ALA A 73 -1.70 14.22 2.77
N GLY A 74 -2.79 13.89 2.06
CA GLY A 74 -3.18 14.57 0.83
C GLY A 74 -2.51 14.03 -0.44
N ARG A 75 -1.81 12.89 -0.37
CA ARG A 75 -1.20 12.26 -1.56
C ARG A 75 -2.26 11.55 -2.39
N THR A 76 -2.19 11.70 -3.71
CA THR A 76 -3.14 11.09 -4.65
C THR A 76 -2.46 10.12 -5.61
N ASP A 77 -1.15 9.95 -5.48
CA ASP A 77 -0.31 9.15 -6.38
C ASP A 77 0.08 7.79 -5.80
N CYS A 78 -0.59 7.34 -4.75
CA CYS A 78 -0.34 6.04 -4.12
C CYS A 78 -1.48 5.08 -4.37
N VAL A 79 -1.12 3.81 -4.58
CA VAL A 79 -2.07 2.71 -4.76
C VAL A 79 -1.58 1.52 -3.96
N ALA A 80 -2.47 0.59 -3.67
CA ALA A 80 -2.12 -0.66 -2.99
C ALA A 80 -2.63 -1.85 -3.80
N PRO A 81 -1.99 -3.03 -3.70
CA PRO A 81 -2.51 -4.22 -4.37
C PRO A 81 -3.93 -4.54 -3.91
N ALA A 82 -4.78 -4.95 -4.85
CA ALA A 82 -6.19 -5.22 -4.58
C ALA A 82 -6.38 -6.61 -3.94
N THR A 83 -5.79 -6.83 -2.77
CA THR A 83 -5.79 -8.12 -2.09
C THR A 83 -7.14 -8.50 -1.52
N GLY A 84 -8.03 -7.54 -1.28
CA GLY A 84 -9.39 -7.79 -0.83
C GLY A 84 -10.41 -7.96 -1.96
N HIS A 85 -9.97 -7.84 -3.21
CA HIS A 85 -10.86 -7.97 -4.36
C HIS A 85 -11.23 -9.45 -4.59
N PRO A 86 -12.49 -9.74 -5.04
CA PRO A 86 -12.90 -11.12 -5.31
C PRO A 86 -12.03 -11.85 -6.33
N ASP A 87 -11.40 -11.13 -7.26
CA ASP A 87 -10.55 -11.72 -8.30
C ASP A 87 -9.09 -11.93 -7.85
N CYS A 88 -8.77 -11.60 -6.61
CA CYS A 88 -7.46 -11.90 -6.04
C CYS A 88 -7.26 -13.42 -5.98
N VAL A 89 -6.17 -13.91 -6.57
CA VAL A 89 -5.87 -15.35 -6.61
C VAL A 89 -5.06 -15.72 -5.39
N ARG A 90 -5.55 -16.70 -4.64
CA ARG A 90 -4.91 -17.23 -3.44
C ARG A 90 -4.67 -18.72 -3.58
N LYS A 91 -3.58 -19.20 -3.00
CA LYS A 91 -3.28 -20.62 -2.93
C LYS A 91 -2.71 -20.94 -1.55
N ASP A 92 -3.30 -21.90 -0.86
CA ASP A 92 -2.90 -22.33 0.49
C ASP A 92 -2.81 -21.14 1.48
N GLY A 93 -3.72 -20.17 1.36
CA GLY A 93 -3.77 -18.99 2.20
C GLY A 93 -2.82 -17.87 1.79
N PHE A 94 -1.98 -18.08 0.77
CA PHE A 94 -1.06 -17.05 0.28
C PHE A 94 -1.59 -16.40 -0.99
N ILE A 95 -1.30 -15.10 -1.15
CA ILE A 95 -1.68 -14.35 -2.35
C ILE A 95 -0.70 -14.69 -3.47
N VAL A 96 -1.24 -15.18 -4.59
CA VAL A 96 -0.47 -15.53 -5.79
C VAL A 96 -0.43 -14.34 -6.74
N SER A 97 -1.59 -13.72 -6.99
CA SER A 97 -1.70 -12.58 -7.89
C SER A 97 -2.92 -11.74 -7.54
N VAL A 98 -2.94 -10.52 -8.03
CA VAL A 98 -4.04 -9.57 -7.81
C VAL A 98 -4.56 -9.06 -9.16
N PRO A 99 -5.84 -8.67 -9.25
CA PRO A 99 -6.39 -8.16 -10.51
C PRO A 99 -5.87 -6.76 -10.87
N GLY A 100 -5.39 -6.03 -9.89
CA GLY A 100 -4.91 -4.67 -10.08
C GLY A 100 -4.64 -4.01 -8.75
N PHE A 101 -4.80 -2.69 -8.73
CA PHE A 101 -4.52 -1.87 -7.55
C PHE A 101 -5.76 -1.11 -7.10
N VAL A 102 -5.79 -0.77 -5.81
CA VAL A 102 -6.85 0.07 -5.24
C VAL A 102 -6.24 1.39 -4.76
N ARG A 103 -7.11 2.41 -4.68
CA ARG A 103 -6.72 3.74 -4.25
C ARG A 103 -7.58 4.20 -3.09
#